data_e605152b987d82e821e82e3a9e368e00
#
_entry.id   e605152b987d82e821e82e3a9e368e00
#
_cell.length_a   1.000
_cell.length_b   1.000
_cell.length_c   1.000
_cell.angle_alpha   90.00
_cell.angle_beta   90.00
_cell.angle_gamma   90.00
#
_symmetry.space_group_name_H-M   'P 1'
#
loop_
_entity.id
_entity.type
_entity.pdbx_description
1 polymer ?
#
loop_
_entity_poly.entity_id
_entity_poly.type
_entity_poly.pdbx_seq_one_letter_code
_entity_poly.pdbx_strand_id
1 'polypeptide(L)'
;MYDKLNIVIPSRVPISEKYDFVENLKETSECDIFVFWIENPVGESLSVLYNDILDSEHINGNIIVFMHDDVEILKKGWGKEILRLFNKHRDYGIIGVAGSGKFDEECTWWNYPERYGQILYRSEGKEWIAAYSKLLKKDLQEVCVVDGVFMAVDKSRIKEYFDENIKGCVLYDNDFCLANYLTNETKVGVTTNIRLCHNSNDESKPEWDDNKEYIIQKYEDKFPIIIK
;
A
#
# COMPACT_ATOMS: atom_id res chain seq x y z
N MET A 1 19.48 -10.60 5.52
CA MET A 1 18.68 -10.94 4.31
C MET A 1 17.28 -11.24 4.82
N TYR A 2 16.26 -10.60 4.23
CA TYR A 2 14.87 -10.84 4.63
C TYR A 2 14.40 -12.15 4.03
N ASP A 3 13.63 -12.91 4.78
CA ASP A 3 13.14 -14.26 4.44
C ASP A 3 11.67 -14.50 4.82
N LYS A 4 11.02 -13.53 5.51
CA LYS A 4 9.66 -13.63 6.01
C LYS A 4 8.88 -12.36 5.75
N LEU A 5 7.55 -12.48 5.58
CA LEU A 5 6.62 -11.37 5.46
C LEU A 5 5.56 -11.43 6.54
N ASN A 6 5.19 -10.26 7.05
CA ASN A 6 3.99 -10.07 7.85
C ASN A 6 2.93 -9.43 6.96
N ILE A 7 1.77 -10.03 6.85
CA ILE A 7 0.66 -9.55 6.02
C ILE A 7 -0.42 -9.03 6.95
N VAL A 8 -0.76 -7.76 6.84
CA VAL A 8 -1.73 -7.07 7.71
C VAL A 8 -2.96 -6.74 6.91
N ILE A 9 -4.09 -7.29 7.32
CA ILE A 9 -5.36 -7.21 6.59
C ILE A 9 -6.47 -6.79 7.55
N PRO A 10 -6.81 -5.50 7.61
CA PRO A 10 -8.04 -5.04 8.27
C PRO A 10 -9.26 -5.49 7.47
N SER A 11 -10.27 -6.02 8.14
CA SER A 11 -11.50 -6.49 7.50
C SER A 11 -12.72 -6.23 8.36
N ARG A 12 -13.85 -5.95 7.73
CA ARG A 12 -15.14 -5.82 8.42
C ARG A 12 -15.79 -7.16 8.76
N VAL A 13 -15.26 -8.23 8.19
CA VAL A 13 -15.75 -9.60 8.41
C VAL A 13 -14.72 -10.44 9.15
N PRO A 14 -15.14 -11.48 9.89
CA PRO A 14 -14.21 -12.35 10.60
C PRO A 14 -13.41 -13.22 9.61
N ILE A 15 -12.24 -13.66 10.04
CA ILE A 15 -11.36 -14.50 9.22
C ILE A 15 -12.03 -15.79 8.73
N SER A 16 -13.02 -16.29 9.47
CA SER A 16 -13.78 -17.48 9.10
C SER A 16 -14.52 -17.36 7.76
N GLU A 17 -14.84 -16.16 7.34
CA GLU A 17 -15.46 -15.87 6.04
C GLU A 17 -14.45 -15.70 4.90
N LYS A 18 -13.18 -15.67 5.22
CA LYS A 18 -12.07 -15.38 4.29
C LYS A 18 -10.95 -16.43 4.32
N TYR A 19 -11.22 -17.63 4.82
CA TYR A 19 -10.20 -18.69 4.88
C TYR A 19 -9.56 -18.99 3.52
N ASP A 20 -10.37 -19.13 2.47
CA ASP A 20 -9.87 -19.41 1.11
C ASP A 20 -8.94 -18.30 0.61
N PHE A 21 -9.25 -17.05 0.95
CA PHE A 21 -8.40 -15.91 0.63
C PHE A 21 -7.05 -16.02 1.34
N VAL A 22 -7.04 -16.28 2.63
CA VAL A 22 -5.80 -16.40 3.43
C VAL A 22 -4.96 -17.60 2.97
N GLU A 23 -5.58 -18.75 2.70
CA GLU A 23 -4.86 -19.91 2.17
C GLU A 23 -4.29 -19.64 0.78
N ASN A 24 -5.02 -18.94 -0.09
CA ASN A 24 -4.51 -18.53 -1.39
C ASN A 24 -3.28 -17.61 -1.27
N LEU A 25 -3.29 -16.67 -0.32
CA LEU A 25 -2.11 -15.82 -0.06
C LEU A 25 -0.90 -16.65 0.32
N LYS A 26 -1.06 -17.65 1.21
CA LYS A 26 0.02 -18.55 1.63
C LYS A 26 0.54 -19.39 0.47
N GLU A 27 -0.34 -20.02 -0.30
CA GLU A 27 0.02 -20.87 -1.44
C GLU A 27 0.71 -20.10 -2.57
N THR A 28 0.33 -18.85 -2.77
CA THR A 28 0.84 -18.02 -3.87
C THR A 28 2.06 -17.21 -3.53
N SER A 29 2.37 -17.00 -2.24
CA SER A 29 3.52 -16.20 -1.79
C SER A 29 4.87 -16.81 -2.15
N GLU A 30 4.96 -18.16 -2.09
CA GLU A 30 6.18 -18.96 -2.25
C GLU A 30 7.29 -18.58 -1.24
N CYS A 31 6.93 -18.05 -0.09
CA CYS A 31 7.80 -17.77 1.06
C CYS A 31 7.01 -17.87 2.35
N ASP A 32 7.68 -17.82 3.49
CA ASP A 32 7.02 -17.81 4.79
C ASP A 32 6.27 -16.50 5.00
N ILE A 33 4.98 -16.59 5.27
CA ILE A 33 4.13 -15.44 5.61
C ILE A 33 3.41 -15.66 6.93
N PHE A 34 3.27 -14.58 7.70
CA PHE A 34 2.41 -14.48 8.88
C PHE A 34 1.27 -13.52 8.58
N VAL A 35 0.03 -13.99 8.72
CA VAL A 35 -1.16 -13.17 8.42
C VAL A 35 -1.76 -12.65 9.72
N PHE A 36 -1.82 -11.35 9.86
CA PHE A 36 -2.50 -10.60 10.91
C PHE A 36 -3.85 -10.14 10.35
N TRP A 37 -4.89 -10.89 10.65
CA TRP A 37 -6.26 -10.53 10.33
C TRP A 37 -6.80 -9.64 11.43
N ILE A 38 -7.15 -8.39 11.11
CA ILE A 38 -7.66 -7.42 12.07
C ILE A 38 -9.15 -7.25 11.84
N GLU A 39 -9.96 -7.78 12.74
CA GLU A 39 -11.41 -7.57 12.69
C GLU A 39 -11.73 -6.12 13.03
N ASN A 40 -12.27 -5.38 12.07
CA ASN A 40 -12.61 -3.96 12.16
C ASN A 40 -14.09 -3.71 11.79
N PRO A 41 -15.05 -4.31 12.50
CA PRO A 41 -16.47 -4.21 12.16
C PRO A 41 -17.03 -2.79 12.31
N VAL A 42 -16.40 -1.98 13.15
CA VAL A 42 -16.83 -0.59 13.41
C VAL A 42 -16.21 0.42 12.43
N GLY A 43 -15.22 0.01 11.64
CA GLY A 43 -14.57 0.91 10.67
C GLY A 43 -13.62 1.91 11.30
N GLU A 44 -12.83 1.49 12.31
CA GLU A 44 -11.75 2.29 12.86
C GLU A 44 -10.75 2.69 11.76
N SER A 45 -10.11 3.86 11.95
CA SER A 45 -9.16 4.40 10.97
C SER A 45 -7.98 3.45 10.73
N LEU A 46 -7.63 3.22 9.47
CA LEU A 46 -6.51 2.34 9.11
C LEU A 46 -5.18 2.85 9.66
N SER A 47 -5.01 4.17 9.78
CA SER A 47 -3.83 4.78 10.41
C SER A 47 -3.58 4.25 11.82
N VAL A 48 -4.63 4.18 12.66
CA VAL A 48 -4.55 3.67 14.03
C VAL A 48 -4.21 2.19 14.03
N LEU A 49 -4.97 1.38 13.29
CA LEU A 49 -4.76 -0.07 13.24
C LEU A 49 -3.36 -0.46 12.73
N TYR A 50 -2.84 0.28 11.75
CA TYR A 50 -1.52 0.00 11.19
C TYR A 50 -0.39 0.44 12.14
N ASN A 51 -0.56 1.51 12.89
CA ASN A 51 0.38 1.92 13.94
C ASN A 51 0.44 0.88 15.07
N ASP A 52 -0.70 0.36 15.53
CA ASP A 52 -0.76 -0.72 16.53
C ASP A 52 0.05 -1.94 16.08
N ILE A 53 -0.03 -2.28 14.79
CA ILE A 53 0.78 -3.37 14.22
C ILE A 53 2.25 -2.98 14.13
N LEU A 54 2.57 -1.76 13.71
CA LEU A 54 3.97 -1.30 13.66
C LEU A 54 4.63 -1.35 15.04
N ASP A 55 3.89 -1.10 16.12
CA ASP A 55 4.37 -1.16 17.50
C ASP A 55 4.32 -2.58 18.12
N SER A 56 3.64 -3.52 17.44
CA SER A 56 3.44 -4.86 17.97
C SER A 56 4.75 -5.66 18.08
N GLU A 57 4.94 -6.31 19.22
CA GLU A 57 6.02 -7.28 19.45
C GLU A 57 5.81 -8.61 18.70
N HIS A 58 4.61 -8.84 18.16
CA HIS A 58 4.28 -10.06 17.41
C HIS A 58 4.77 -10.03 15.97
N ILE A 59 5.21 -8.87 15.47
CA ILE A 59 5.78 -8.74 14.12
C ILE A 59 7.12 -9.47 14.05
N ASN A 60 7.19 -10.47 13.19
CA ASN A 60 8.38 -11.29 13.00
C ASN A 60 9.19 -10.81 11.78
N GLY A 61 10.28 -10.10 12.03
CA GLY A 61 11.09 -9.47 10.97
C GLY A 61 10.61 -8.05 10.62
N ASN A 62 11.18 -7.49 9.56
CA ASN A 62 10.98 -6.07 9.26
C ASN A 62 10.01 -5.79 8.09
N ILE A 63 9.71 -6.81 7.27
CA ILE A 63 8.87 -6.59 6.09
C ILE A 63 7.41 -6.84 6.43
N ILE A 64 6.60 -5.80 6.26
CA ILE A 64 5.16 -5.80 6.49
C ILE A 64 4.47 -5.44 5.17
N VAL A 65 3.43 -6.17 4.83
CA VAL A 65 2.56 -5.86 3.69
C VAL A 65 1.18 -5.49 4.22
N PHE A 66 0.82 -4.23 4.13
CA PHE A 66 -0.53 -3.75 4.35
C PHE A 66 -1.35 -4.00 3.09
N MET A 67 -2.49 -4.67 3.21
CA MET A 67 -3.29 -5.13 2.08
C MET A 67 -4.78 -5.06 2.41
N HIS A 68 -5.61 -4.70 1.43
CA HIS A 68 -7.05 -4.78 1.57
C HIS A 68 -7.54 -6.23 1.55
N ASP A 69 -8.69 -6.51 2.16
CA ASP A 69 -9.29 -7.85 2.28
C ASP A 69 -10.08 -8.29 1.03
N ASP A 70 -10.16 -7.44 0.02
CA ASP A 70 -10.81 -7.65 -1.28
C ASP A 70 -9.81 -7.73 -2.46
N VAL A 71 -8.54 -7.97 -2.14
CA VAL A 71 -7.46 -8.17 -3.12
C VAL A 71 -7.36 -9.64 -3.52
N GLU A 72 -7.21 -9.91 -4.81
CA GLU A 72 -6.85 -11.23 -5.35
C GLU A 72 -5.46 -11.17 -6.00
N ILE A 73 -4.52 -11.98 -5.54
CA ILE A 73 -3.20 -12.05 -6.16
C ILE A 73 -3.24 -12.93 -7.40
N LEU A 74 -2.90 -12.35 -8.56
CA LEU A 74 -3.00 -13.00 -9.86
C LEU A 74 -1.74 -13.76 -10.31
N LYS A 75 -0.63 -13.62 -9.55
CA LYS A 75 0.66 -14.21 -9.93
C LYS A 75 1.34 -14.83 -8.73
N LYS A 76 1.70 -16.11 -8.83
CA LYS A 76 2.51 -16.80 -7.82
C LYS A 76 3.91 -16.18 -7.68
N GLY A 77 4.51 -16.35 -6.50
CA GLY A 77 5.85 -15.86 -6.17
C GLY A 77 5.88 -14.38 -5.77
N TRP A 78 4.73 -13.76 -5.52
CA TRP A 78 4.64 -12.36 -5.12
C TRP A 78 5.40 -12.05 -3.83
N GLY A 79 5.34 -12.95 -2.85
CA GLY A 79 6.04 -12.79 -1.58
C GLY A 79 7.56 -12.87 -1.75
N LYS A 80 8.04 -13.87 -2.50
CA LYS A 80 9.47 -13.96 -2.88
C LYS A 80 9.93 -12.70 -3.61
N GLU A 81 9.08 -12.14 -4.48
CA GLU A 81 9.42 -10.93 -5.22
C GLU A 81 9.58 -9.72 -4.31
N ILE A 82 8.68 -9.52 -3.33
CA ILE A 82 8.83 -8.46 -2.32
C ILE A 82 10.13 -8.61 -1.55
N LEU A 83 10.43 -9.81 -1.05
CA LEU A 83 11.69 -10.08 -0.34
C LEU A 83 12.91 -9.79 -1.23
N ARG A 84 12.88 -10.21 -2.50
CA ARG A 84 13.92 -9.93 -3.49
C ARG A 84 14.14 -8.44 -3.69
N LEU A 85 13.04 -7.68 -3.85
CA LEU A 85 13.08 -6.24 -4.07
C LEU A 85 13.73 -5.52 -2.89
N PHE A 86 13.29 -5.77 -1.65
CA PHE A 86 13.89 -5.14 -0.47
C PHE A 86 15.33 -5.58 -0.21
N ASN A 87 15.68 -6.83 -0.51
CA ASN A 87 17.06 -7.31 -0.37
C ASN A 87 18.01 -6.65 -1.39
N LYS A 88 17.50 -6.37 -2.61
CA LYS A 88 18.29 -5.78 -3.71
C LYS A 88 18.35 -4.24 -3.63
N HIS A 89 17.24 -3.60 -3.31
CA HIS A 89 17.07 -2.14 -3.32
C HIS A 89 16.95 -1.61 -1.89
N ARG A 90 18.08 -1.40 -1.24
CA ARG A 90 18.15 -1.09 0.19
C ARG A 90 17.81 0.35 0.55
N ASP A 91 17.66 1.23 -0.42
CA ASP A 91 17.25 2.62 -0.30
C ASP A 91 15.72 2.80 -0.33
N TYR A 92 14.97 1.74 -0.69
CA TYR A 92 13.51 1.76 -0.65
C TYR A 92 12.99 1.24 0.68
N GLY A 93 12.10 2.01 1.32
CA GLY A 93 11.38 1.60 2.53
C GLY A 93 9.92 1.26 2.28
N ILE A 94 9.34 1.73 1.16
CA ILE A 94 7.93 1.49 0.79
C ILE A 94 7.87 1.05 -0.67
N ILE A 95 7.14 -0.03 -0.96
CA ILE A 95 6.95 -0.56 -2.32
C ILE A 95 5.48 -0.90 -2.53
N GLY A 96 4.86 -0.31 -3.56
CA GLY A 96 3.49 -0.59 -3.99
C GLY A 96 3.42 -1.15 -5.42
N VAL A 97 2.18 -1.35 -5.91
CA VAL A 97 1.90 -1.86 -7.26
C VAL A 97 1.42 -0.76 -8.21
N ALA A 98 0.95 0.35 -7.67
CA ALA A 98 0.56 1.55 -8.40
C ALA A 98 0.86 2.80 -7.57
N GLY A 99 1.06 3.94 -8.21
CA GLY A 99 1.37 5.20 -7.53
C GLY A 99 1.84 6.29 -8.49
N SER A 100 2.29 7.41 -7.94
CA SER A 100 2.70 8.57 -8.74
C SER A 100 3.99 9.21 -8.25
N GLY A 101 4.78 9.71 -9.21
CA GLY A 101 5.94 10.57 -8.97
C GLY A 101 5.56 12.04 -8.74
N LYS A 102 4.28 12.37 -8.78
CA LYS A 102 3.75 13.70 -8.46
C LYS A 102 2.55 13.59 -7.53
N PHE A 103 2.48 14.52 -6.56
CA PHE A 103 1.33 14.70 -5.69
C PHE A 103 1.14 16.18 -5.38
N ASP A 104 -0.09 16.68 -5.39
CA ASP A 104 -0.41 18.08 -5.11
C ASP A 104 -1.78 18.22 -4.42
N GLU A 105 -2.30 19.44 -4.34
CA GLU A 105 -3.54 19.80 -3.63
C GLU A 105 -4.79 19.08 -4.14
N GLU A 106 -4.72 18.46 -5.34
CA GLU A 106 -5.85 17.66 -5.84
C GLU A 106 -5.99 16.33 -5.11
N CYS A 107 -4.91 15.82 -4.50
CA CYS A 107 -4.86 14.54 -3.78
C CYS A 107 -5.29 13.32 -4.61
N THR A 108 -5.25 13.43 -5.93
CA THR A 108 -5.70 12.39 -6.88
C THR A 108 -4.52 11.89 -7.71
N TRP A 109 -3.62 11.11 -7.07
CA TRP A 109 -2.37 10.65 -7.68
C TRP A 109 -2.56 9.96 -9.05
N TRP A 110 -3.71 9.33 -9.28
CA TRP A 110 -4.05 8.62 -10.53
C TRP A 110 -4.36 9.54 -11.72
N ASN A 111 -4.47 10.84 -11.51
CA ASN A 111 -4.76 11.82 -12.58
C ASN A 111 -3.49 12.41 -13.22
N TYR A 112 -2.28 12.13 -12.68
CA TYR A 112 -1.05 12.72 -13.20
C TYR A 112 -0.39 11.88 -14.30
N PRO A 113 0.34 12.50 -15.23
CA PRO A 113 1.15 11.79 -16.23
C PRO A 113 2.24 10.92 -15.62
N GLU A 114 2.77 11.33 -14.44
CA GLU A 114 3.83 10.66 -13.69
C GLU A 114 3.32 9.48 -12.84
N ARG A 115 2.20 8.88 -13.25
CA ARG A 115 1.62 7.70 -12.61
C ARG A 115 2.19 6.41 -13.20
N TYR A 116 2.36 5.41 -12.34
CA TYR A 116 2.98 4.13 -12.68
C TYR A 116 2.21 2.96 -12.07
N GLY A 117 2.37 1.78 -12.66
CA GLY A 117 1.81 0.54 -12.16
C GLY A 117 0.54 0.10 -12.87
N GLN A 118 -0.06 -0.98 -12.37
CA GLN A 118 -1.28 -1.57 -12.91
C GLN A 118 -2.06 -2.28 -11.82
N ILE A 119 -3.38 -2.05 -11.79
CA ILE A 119 -4.32 -2.77 -10.95
C ILE A 119 -5.46 -3.25 -11.86
N LEU A 120 -5.81 -4.54 -11.77
CA LEU A 120 -7.06 -5.04 -12.33
C LEU A 120 -8.18 -4.73 -11.32
N TYR A 121 -9.26 -4.15 -11.78
CA TYR A 121 -10.46 -3.93 -10.96
C TYR A 121 -11.57 -4.88 -11.39
N ARG A 122 -12.36 -5.34 -10.41
CA ARG A 122 -13.55 -6.14 -10.66
C ARG A 122 -14.68 -5.62 -9.79
N SER A 123 -15.77 -5.20 -10.40
CA SER A 123 -16.97 -4.73 -9.72
C SER A 123 -18.21 -4.98 -10.56
N GLU A 124 -19.31 -5.43 -9.96
CA GLU A 124 -20.62 -5.63 -10.61
C GLU A 124 -20.55 -6.48 -11.90
N GLY A 125 -19.70 -7.51 -11.92
CA GLY A 125 -19.52 -8.38 -13.08
C GLY A 125 -18.72 -7.77 -14.24
N LYS A 126 -18.13 -6.59 -14.05
CA LYS A 126 -17.22 -5.94 -15.01
C LYS A 126 -15.79 -6.06 -14.52
N GLU A 127 -14.88 -6.21 -15.47
CA GLU A 127 -13.44 -6.18 -15.21
C GLU A 127 -12.80 -5.10 -16.09
N TRP A 128 -11.87 -4.34 -15.51
CA TRP A 128 -11.07 -3.37 -16.26
C TRP A 128 -9.67 -3.26 -15.65
N ILE A 129 -8.70 -2.92 -16.47
CA ILE A 129 -7.33 -2.66 -16.04
C ILE A 129 -7.13 -1.16 -15.93
N ALA A 130 -6.85 -0.67 -14.73
CA ALA A 130 -6.26 0.63 -14.55
C ALA A 130 -4.75 0.51 -14.83
N ALA A 131 -4.38 0.72 -16.09
CA ALA A 131 -2.99 0.72 -16.55
C ALA A 131 -2.47 2.15 -16.50
N TYR A 132 -1.81 2.50 -15.41
CA TYR A 132 -1.20 3.82 -15.22
C TYR A 132 0.09 3.95 -16.02
N SER A 133 0.79 2.84 -16.26
CA SER A 133 1.97 2.78 -17.15
C SER A 133 2.06 1.45 -17.89
N LYS A 134 2.92 1.41 -18.90
CA LYS A 134 3.40 0.13 -19.47
C LYS A 134 4.18 -0.63 -18.39
N LEU A 135 4.34 -1.95 -18.57
CA LEU A 135 5.21 -2.76 -17.71
C LEU A 135 6.61 -2.12 -17.65
N LEU A 136 7.11 -1.97 -16.44
CA LEU A 136 8.42 -1.39 -16.22
C LEU A 136 9.52 -2.33 -16.74
N LYS A 137 10.55 -1.77 -17.34
CA LYS A 137 11.77 -2.52 -17.74
C LYS A 137 12.73 -2.72 -16.57
N LYS A 138 12.53 -2.00 -15.48
CA LYS A 138 13.31 -2.04 -14.24
C LYS A 138 12.46 -2.59 -13.10
N ASP A 139 13.09 -3.06 -12.05
CA ASP A 139 12.40 -3.64 -10.89
C ASP A 139 11.45 -2.65 -10.20
N LEU A 140 11.93 -1.43 -10.00
CA LEU A 140 11.23 -0.36 -9.29
C LEU A 140 11.28 0.95 -10.07
N GLN A 141 10.16 1.66 -10.08
CA GLN A 141 10.07 3.08 -10.42
C GLN A 141 9.93 3.87 -9.14
N GLU A 142 10.82 4.83 -8.91
CA GLU A 142 10.68 5.79 -7.81
C GLU A 142 9.42 6.64 -7.99
N VAL A 143 8.68 6.85 -6.89
CA VAL A 143 7.45 7.63 -6.81
C VAL A 143 7.42 8.35 -5.47
N CYS A 144 6.50 9.30 -5.27
CA CYS A 144 6.30 9.92 -3.95
C CYS A 144 5.12 9.33 -3.17
N VAL A 145 4.17 8.67 -3.85
CA VAL A 145 3.03 7.98 -3.25
C VAL A 145 2.74 6.66 -3.93
N VAL A 146 2.20 5.69 -3.18
CA VAL A 146 1.63 4.44 -3.70
C VAL A 146 0.20 4.27 -3.24
N ASP A 147 -0.57 3.43 -3.94
CA ASP A 147 -1.93 3.03 -3.61
C ASP A 147 -1.92 2.05 -2.42
N GLY A 148 -2.75 2.32 -1.43
CA GLY A 148 -2.87 1.53 -0.20
C GLY A 148 -3.45 0.13 -0.37
N VAL A 149 -4.01 -0.19 -1.54
CA VAL A 149 -4.56 -1.53 -1.84
C VAL A 149 -3.53 -2.64 -1.58
N PHE A 150 -2.25 -2.34 -1.82
CA PHE A 150 -1.11 -3.20 -1.54
C PHE A 150 0.15 -2.34 -1.31
N MET A 151 0.59 -2.27 -0.07
CA MET A 151 1.74 -1.48 0.31
C MET A 151 2.69 -2.31 1.18
N ALA A 152 3.84 -2.70 0.62
CA ALA A 152 4.90 -3.38 1.35
C ALA A 152 5.86 -2.37 1.97
N VAL A 153 6.19 -2.56 3.24
CA VAL A 153 6.98 -1.63 4.05
C VAL A 153 8.13 -2.35 4.73
N ASP A 154 9.31 -1.78 4.69
CA ASP A 154 10.43 -2.19 5.55
C ASP A 154 10.44 -1.31 6.80
N LYS A 155 9.95 -1.84 7.92
CA LYS A 155 9.86 -1.15 9.21
C LYS A 155 11.19 -0.53 9.67
N SER A 156 12.32 -1.13 9.31
CA SER A 156 13.64 -0.60 9.69
C SER A 156 14.09 0.61 8.88
N ARG A 157 13.39 0.93 7.79
CA ARG A 157 13.75 2.01 6.86
C ARG A 157 12.76 3.16 6.84
N ILE A 158 11.53 2.96 7.31
CA ILE A 158 10.60 4.07 7.49
C ILE A 158 11.05 4.94 8.68
N LYS A 159 10.67 6.21 8.64
CA LYS A 159 10.99 7.22 9.65
C LYS A 159 9.75 7.77 10.33
N GLU A 160 8.64 7.77 9.61
CA GLU A 160 7.37 8.30 10.06
C GLU A 160 6.33 7.17 10.09
N TYR A 161 5.45 7.21 11.07
CA TYR A 161 4.29 6.34 11.19
C TYR A 161 3.09 6.94 10.48
N PHE A 162 1.99 6.20 10.44
CA PHE A 162 0.74 6.72 9.88
C PHE A 162 0.21 7.87 10.76
N ASP A 163 -0.31 8.91 10.13
CA ASP A 163 -0.91 10.03 10.86
C ASP A 163 -2.34 9.68 11.28
N GLU A 164 -2.56 9.55 12.58
CA GLU A 164 -3.86 9.17 13.15
C GLU A 164 -4.93 10.27 13.05
N ASN A 165 -4.57 11.47 12.60
CA ASN A 165 -5.54 12.50 12.22
C ASN A 165 -6.24 12.18 10.90
N ILE A 166 -5.64 11.37 10.04
CA ILE A 166 -6.28 10.84 8.81
C ILE A 166 -7.30 9.78 9.22
N LYS A 167 -8.57 10.03 8.92
CA LYS A 167 -9.68 9.19 9.34
C LYS A 167 -10.12 8.18 8.28
N GLY A 168 -10.69 7.07 8.75
CA GLY A 168 -11.24 6.02 7.86
C GLY A 168 -10.18 5.30 7.05
N CYS A 169 -10.42 5.13 5.74
CA CYS A 169 -9.62 4.31 4.86
C CYS A 169 -9.21 5.02 3.55
N VAL A 170 -9.12 6.35 3.55
CA VAL A 170 -8.71 7.14 2.39
C VAL A 170 -7.58 8.09 2.72
N LEU A 171 -6.64 8.25 1.78
CA LEU A 171 -5.48 9.14 1.85
C LEU A 171 -4.46 8.82 2.96
N TYR A 172 -4.67 7.82 3.81
CA TYR A 172 -3.73 7.35 4.82
C TYR A 172 -2.42 6.86 4.20
N ASP A 173 -2.53 6.19 3.07
CA ASP A 173 -1.45 5.67 2.25
C ASP A 173 -0.61 6.78 1.61
N ASN A 174 -1.29 7.80 1.08
CA ASN A 174 -0.64 8.93 0.46
C ASN A 174 0.11 9.77 1.51
N ASP A 175 -0.53 10.09 2.64
CA ASP A 175 0.12 10.80 3.73
C ASP A 175 1.35 10.04 4.27
N PHE A 176 1.21 8.75 4.53
CA PHE A 176 2.31 7.91 5.02
C PHE A 176 3.50 7.88 4.04
N CYS A 177 3.22 7.75 2.73
CA CYS A 177 4.24 7.80 1.71
C CYS A 177 4.94 9.16 1.67
N LEU A 178 4.18 10.26 1.67
CA LEU A 178 4.71 11.62 1.63
C LEU A 178 5.56 11.93 2.86
N ALA A 179 5.06 11.60 4.05
CA ALA A 179 5.79 11.80 5.31
C ALA A 179 7.18 11.13 5.24
N ASN A 180 7.23 9.88 4.81
CA ASN A 180 8.48 9.14 4.69
C ASN A 180 9.36 9.65 3.53
N TYR A 181 8.78 9.93 2.35
CA TYR A 181 9.52 10.44 1.19
C TYR A 181 10.21 11.78 1.48
N LEU A 182 9.51 12.68 2.19
CA LEU A 182 10.02 14.03 2.50
C LEU A 182 11.18 14.04 3.52
N THR A 183 11.41 12.95 4.26
CA THR A 183 12.61 12.83 5.09
C THR A 183 13.90 12.79 4.26
N ASN A 184 13.81 12.46 2.96
CA ASN A 184 14.93 12.16 2.05
C ASN A 184 15.82 10.98 2.50
N GLU A 185 15.38 10.20 3.47
CA GLU A 185 16.11 9.02 3.97
C GLU A 185 15.51 7.71 3.45
N THR A 186 14.27 7.77 2.95
CA THR A 186 13.52 6.62 2.47
C THR A 186 12.96 6.88 1.08
N LYS A 187 13.17 5.93 0.17
CA LYS A 187 12.51 5.94 -1.13
C LYS A 187 11.21 5.17 -1.13
N VAL A 188 10.27 5.65 -1.92
CA VAL A 188 9.00 5.00 -2.24
C VAL A 188 9.06 4.51 -3.69
N GLY A 189 8.57 3.31 -3.97
CA GLY A 189 8.67 2.72 -5.29
C GLY A 189 7.44 1.94 -5.73
N VAL A 190 7.27 1.83 -7.05
CA VAL A 190 6.25 0.99 -7.70
C VAL A 190 6.92 -0.14 -8.46
N THR A 191 6.39 -1.36 -8.32
CA THR A 191 6.75 -2.52 -9.14
C THR A 191 5.59 -2.98 -10.00
N THR A 192 5.87 -3.46 -11.22
CA THR A 192 4.90 -4.17 -12.08
C THR A 192 5.11 -5.68 -12.11
N ASN A 193 6.00 -6.19 -11.25
CA ASN A 193 6.28 -7.62 -11.14
C ASN A 193 5.22 -8.38 -10.34
N ILE A 194 4.44 -7.67 -9.52
CA ILE A 194 3.29 -8.18 -8.76
C ILE A 194 2.02 -7.75 -9.49
N ARG A 195 1.09 -8.69 -9.64
CA ARG A 195 -0.20 -8.43 -10.28
C ARG A 195 -1.31 -8.83 -9.35
N LEU A 196 -2.27 -7.95 -9.20
CA LEU A 196 -3.43 -8.18 -8.36
C LEU A 196 -4.71 -7.66 -9.01
N CYS A 197 -5.83 -8.19 -8.53
CA CYS A 197 -7.17 -7.67 -8.76
C CYS A 197 -7.69 -7.06 -7.46
N HIS A 198 -8.28 -5.88 -7.55
CA HIS A 198 -9.00 -5.22 -6.46
C HIS A 198 -10.51 -5.34 -6.73
N ASN A 199 -11.20 -6.07 -5.88
CA ASN A 199 -12.64 -6.31 -5.99
C ASN A 199 -13.41 -5.19 -5.26
N SER A 200 -13.30 -3.97 -5.75
CA SER A 200 -13.83 -2.77 -5.12
C SER A 200 -14.97 -2.15 -5.93
N ASN A 201 -15.88 -1.50 -5.22
CA ASN A 201 -17.02 -0.77 -5.76
C ASN A 201 -16.75 0.74 -5.79
N ASP A 202 -15.64 1.29 -5.99
CA ASP A 202 -15.34 2.74 -6.14
C ASP A 202 -16.34 3.70 -5.45
N GLU A 203 -16.81 3.36 -4.26
CA GLU A 203 -17.72 4.21 -3.51
C GLU A 203 -16.97 5.41 -2.91
N SER A 204 -17.55 6.60 -3.05
CA SER A 204 -17.04 7.79 -2.36
C SER A 204 -17.07 7.56 -0.85
N LYS A 205 -15.97 7.91 -0.17
CA LYS A 205 -15.86 7.80 1.29
C LYS A 205 -16.16 9.16 1.91
N PRO A 206 -16.96 9.21 2.98
CA PRO A 206 -17.35 10.46 3.62
C PRO A 206 -16.16 11.27 4.16
N GLU A 207 -15.09 10.59 4.55
CA GLU A 207 -13.88 11.22 5.13
C GLU A 207 -12.96 11.86 4.08
N TRP A 208 -13.25 11.72 2.77
CA TRP A 208 -12.35 12.19 1.73
C TRP A 208 -12.06 13.70 1.79
N ASP A 209 -13.10 14.51 1.91
CA ASP A 209 -12.93 15.97 1.87
C ASP A 209 -12.19 16.48 3.09
N ASP A 210 -12.50 15.98 4.28
CA ASP A 210 -11.85 16.36 5.53
C ASP A 210 -10.36 15.94 5.52
N ASN A 211 -10.06 14.72 5.10
CA ASN A 211 -8.68 14.24 4.99
C ASN A 211 -7.90 15.02 3.93
N LYS A 212 -8.53 15.34 2.78
CA LYS A 212 -7.93 16.17 1.74
C LYS A 212 -7.55 17.53 2.27
N GLU A 213 -8.47 18.22 2.97
CA GLU A 213 -8.20 19.53 3.56
C GLU A 213 -7.05 19.46 4.56
N TYR A 214 -7.03 18.44 5.42
CA TYR A 214 -5.96 18.21 6.37
C TYR A 214 -4.60 18.02 5.67
N ILE A 215 -4.52 17.21 4.63
CA ILE A 215 -3.29 16.99 3.85
C ILE A 215 -2.82 18.28 3.18
N ILE A 216 -3.74 19.05 2.59
CA ILE A 216 -3.39 20.35 1.98
C ILE A 216 -2.75 21.27 3.01
N GLN A 217 -3.33 21.42 4.19
CA GLN A 217 -2.77 22.23 5.26
C GLN A 217 -1.41 21.70 5.75
N LYS A 218 -1.28 20.39 5.91
CA LYS A 218 -0.04 19.73 6.38
C LYS A 218 1.15 19.94 5.45
N TYR A 219 0.90 19.99 4.13
CA TYR A 219 1.94 20.05 3.10
C TYR A 219 1.90 21.32 2.23
N GLU A 220 1.20 22.38 2.64
CA GLU A 220 1.01 23.61 1.82
C GLU A 220 2.30 24.19 1.27
N ASP A 221 3.38 24.25 2.09
CA ASP A 221 4.68 24.75 1.71
C ASP A 221 5.52 23.78 0.86
N LYS A 222 5.04 22.58 0.61
CA LYS A 222 5.74 21.51 -0.10
C LYS A 222 5.16 21.21 -1.47
N PHE A 223 3.89 21.55 -1.69
CA PHE A 223 3.21 21.29 -2.94
C PHE A 223 3.71 22.18 -4.11
N PRO A 224 3.76 21.67 -5.34
CA PRO A 224 3.60 20.25 -5.68
C PRO A 224 4.83 19.42 -5.28
N ILE A 225 4.64 18.23 -4.74
CA ILE A 225 5.71 17.27 -4.47
C ILE A 225 5.95 16.46 -5.73
N ILE A 226 7.18 16.51 -6.25
CA ILE A 226 7.59 15.84 -7.49
C ILE A 226 8.90 15.10 -7.23
N ILE A 227 8.99 13.85 -7.68
CA ILE A 227 10.26 13.09 -7.60
C ILE A 227 11.36 13.81 -8.38
N LYS A 228 12.56 13.77 -7.84
CA LYS A 228 13.75 14.41 -8.42
C LYS A 228 14.40 13.56 -9.49
#